data_b3f0305a43d0ae4d8c6256ac2956dd23
#
_entry.id   b3f0305a43d0ae4d8c6256ac2956dd23
#
_cell.length_a   1.000
_cell.length_b   1.000
_cell.length_c   1.000
_cell.angle_alpha   90.00
_cell.angle_beta   90.00
_cell.angle_gamma   90.00
#
_symmetry.space_group_name_H-M   'P 1'
#
loop_
_entity.id
_entity.type
_entity.pdbx_description
1 polymer ?
#
loop_
_entity_poly.entity_id
_entity_poly.type
_entity_poly.pdbx_seq_one_letter_code
_entity_poly.pdbx_strand_id
1 'polypeptide(L)'
;MTRYYWCDDKTKEKIEEEDAHDDGGVTPIILMTGDGGAPAMTDSVDVMDNVIMFYGEVSEKNAKLLNKALRTVDKDLQVFKVKYDSEPPPIKLHISSYGGSVFAGFSTVDVILNCKTPVHTYIDGSAASAATLISAVGDKRFIYEHSHMLIHQLSSGMWGKFEDFKDEMENLDMIMSMIKKLYKEKTNLSTRQITEILKRDKWFNAEKCLEIGLVDEIVENG
;
A
#
# COMPACT_ATOMS: atom_id res chain seq x y z
N MET A 1 23.05 0.28 -3.51
CA MET A 1 21.70 0.40 -2.87
C MET A 1 20.78 0.96 -3.92
N THR A 2 19.87 0.15 -4.47
CA THR A 2 18.98 0.56 -5.56
C THR A 2 17.89 1.45 -4.99
N ARG A 3 17.87 2.71 -5.34
CA ARG A 3 16.80 3.64 -4.98
C ARG A 3 15.81 3.70 -6.12
N TYR A 4 14.52 3.50 -5.82
CA TYR A 4 13.44 3.68 -6.77
C TYR A 4 12.87 5.08 -6.59
N TYR A 5 12.98 5.93 -7.61
CA TYR A 5 12.40 7.27 -7.62
C TYR A 5 11.27 7.33 -8.64
N TRP A 6 10.16 7.91 -8.21
CA TRP A 6 9.16 8.44 -9.13
C TRP A 6 9.52 9.90 -9.40
N CYS A 7 9.87 10.23 -10.63
CA CYS A 7 10.21 11.58 -11.03
C CYS A 7 9.24 12.10 -12.08
N ASP A 8 8.78 13.33 -11.91
CA ASP A 8 8.24 14.15 -12.99
C ASP A 8 9.39 14.69 -13.87
N ASP A 9 9.04 15.26 -15.05
CA ASP A 9 10.04 15.71 -16.01
C ASP A 9 11.01 16.80 -15.48
N LYS A 10 10.57 17.57 -14.47
CA LYS A 10 11.41 18.61 -13.83
C LYS A 10 12.44 18.04 -12.87
N THR A 11 12.16 16.87 -12.31
CA THR A 11 13.06 16.16 -11.41
C THR A 11 14.12 15.41 -12.21
N LYS A 12 13.80 14.98 -13.47
CA LYS A 12 14.79 14.37 -14.37
C LYS A 12 15.94 15.34 -14.73
N GLU A 13 15.62 16.59 -15.08
CA GLU A 13 16.65 17.59 -15.40
C GLU A 13 17.60 17.85 -14.23
N LYS A 14 17.11 17.86 -13.00
CA LYS A 14 17.97 18.02 -11.80
C LYS A 14 18.87 16.82 -11.53
N ILE A 15 18.39 15.59 -11.79
CA ILE A 15 19.17 14.38 -11.58
C ILE A 15 20.28 14.26 -12.63
N GLU A 16 20.00 14.64 -13.89
CA GLU A 16 21.01 14.65 -14.96
C GLU A 16 22.11 15.68 -14.74
N GLU A 17 21.84 16.80 -14.04
CA GLU A 17 22.84 17.80 -13.66
C GLU A 17 23.71 17.36 -12.45
N GLU A 18 23.17 16.58 -11.52
CA GLU A 18 23.90 16.10 -10.33
C GLU A 18 24.77 14.87 -10.62
N ASP A 19 24.37 13.98 -11.56
CA ASP A 19 25.12 12.78 -11.93
C ASP A 19 26.35 13.06 -12.84
N ALA A 20 26.57 14.30 -13.25
CA ALA A 20 27.74 14.69 -14.02
C ALA A 20 29.07 14.75 -13.20
N HIS A 21 28.97 14.51 -11.89
CA HIS A 21 30.13 14.51 -10.98
C HIS A 21 29.97 13.40 -9.93
N ASP A 22 30.19 12.14 -10.29
CA ASP A 22 30.76 11.18 -9.38
C ASP A 22 31.10 9.83 -10.01
N ASP A 23 32.18 9.32 -9.57
CA ASP A 23 32.91 8.10 -9.71
C ASP A 23 32.24 6.95 -8.93
N GLY A 24 31.71 5.93 -9.64
CA GLY A 24 31.45 4.61 -9.06
C GLY A 24 30.03 4.29 -8.55
N GLY A 25 29.00 4.97 -8.97
CA GLY A 25 27.62 4.76 -8.53
C GLY A 25 26.84 3.67 -9.31
N VAL A 26 26.11 2.85 -8.60
CA VAL A 26 25.18 1.86 -9.12
C VAL A 26 24.12 2.55 -9.99
N THR A 27 24.04 2.19 -11.25
CA THR A 27 23.05 2.74 -12.19
C THR A 27 21.63 2.42 -11.70
N PRO A 28 20.76 3.41 -11.51
CA PRO A 28 19.37 3.13 -11.15
C PRO A 28 18.66 2.42 -12.29
N ILE A 29 17.94 1.35 -12.00
CA ILE A 29 17.02 0.74 -12.96
C ILE A 29 15.80 1.66 -13.06
N ILE A 30 15.76 2.48 -14.11
CA ILE A 30 14.59 3.25 -14.46
C ILE A 30 13.63 2.30 -15.18
N LEU A 31 12.53 1.94 -14.55
CA LEU A 31 11.40 1.33 -15.25
C LEU A 31 10.75 2.43 -16.11
N MET A 32 11.23 2.54 -17.36
CA MET A 32 10.61 3.40 -18.36
C MET A 32 9.24 2.83 -18.69
N THR A 33 8.17 3.46 -18.25
CA THR A 33 6.90 3.37 -18.96
C THR A 33 7.07 4.24 -20.20
N GLY A 34 7.07 3.60 -21.41
CA GLY A 34 7.29 4.27 -22.68
C GLY A 34 6.36 5.47 -22.84
N ASP A 35 6.92 6.54 -23.39
CA ASP A 35 6.24 7.74 -23.80
C ASP A 35 5.31 7.42 -24.99
N GLY A 36 4.14 7.00 -24.68
CA GLY A 36 2.98 6.94 -25.54
C GLY A 36 1.82 7.28 -24.62
N GLY A 37 1.26 8.49 -24.77
CA GLY A 37 0.21 9.01 -23.91
C GLY A 37 -0.84 7.97 -23.56
N ALA A 38 -0.61 7.25 -22.47
CA ALA A 38 -1.66 6.47 -21.86
C ALA A 38 -2.75 7.48 -21.50
N PRO A 39 -4.03 7.21 -21.82
CA PRO A 39 -5.12 8.03 -21.33
C PRO A 39 -4.89 8.17 -19.83
N ALA A 40 -4.86 9.41 -19.33
CA ALA A 40 -4.74 9.67 -17.91
C ALA A 40 -5.80 8.78 -17.24
N MET A 41 -5.38 7.77 -16.48
CA MET A 41 -6.30 6.99 -15.66
C MET A 41 -6.90 7.99 -14.72
N THR A 42 -8.12 8.42 -15.04
CA THR A 42 -8.75 9.59 -14.41
C THR A 42 -9.17 9.31 -12.98
N ASP A 43 -9.30 8.01 -12.63
CA ASP A 43 -9.63 7.61 -11.27
C ASP A 43 -8.81 6.37 -10.86
N SER A 44 -8.09 6.49 -9.76
CA SER A 44 -7.33 5.38 -9.13
C SER A 44 -8.24 4.42 -8.36
N VAL A 45 -9.55 4.65 -8.36
CA VAL A 45 -10.56 3.83 -7.69
C VAL A 45 -11.73 3.60 -8.63
N ASP A 46 -11.95 2.34 -8.99
CA ASP A 46 -13.12 1.88 -9.73
C ASP A 46 -13.99 0.99 -8.85
N VAL A 47 -15.31 1.04 -9.07
CA VAL A 47 -16.28 0.25 -8.32
C VAL A 47 -17.22 -0.47 -9.28
N MET A 48 -17.33 -1.78 -9.11
CA MET A 48 -18.26 -2.62 -9.84
C MET A 48 -18.95 -3.58 -8.84
N ASP A 49 -20.19 -3.35 -8.55
CA ASP A 49 -20.96 -4.09 -7.53
C ASP A 49 -20.27 -4.09 -6.16
N ASN A 50 -19.84 -5.25 -5.67
CA ASN A 50 -19.08 -5.40 -4.42
C ASN A 50 -17.57 -5.45 -4.62
N VAL A 51 -17.08 -5.14 -5.82
CA VAL A 51 -15.65 -5.12 -6.18
C VAL A 51 -15.18 -3.67 -6.25
N ILE A 52 -14.12 -3.36 -5.53
CA ILE A 52 -13.43 -2.07 -5.55
C ILE A 52 -12.02 -2.32 -6.05
N MET A 53 -11.61 -1.65 -7.10
CA MET A 53 -10.23 -1.68 -7.61
C MET A 53 -9.53 -0.39 -7.20
N PHE A 54 -8.42 -0.53 -6.47
CA PHE A 54 -7.55 0.56 -6.07
C PHE A 54 -6.17 0.39 -6.73
N TYR A 55 -5.97 1.10 -7.84
CA TYR A 55 -4.75 1.04 -8.64
C TYR A 55 -4.10 2.41 -8.70
N GLY A 56 -3.11 2.65 -7.84
CA GLY A 56 -2.43 3.92 -7.81
C GLY A 56 -1.75 4.24 -6.49
N GLU A 57 -1.29 5.47 -6.35
CA GLU A 57 -0.61 5.95 -5.15
C GLU A 57 -1.57 6.09 -3.97
N VAL A 58 -1.10 5.74 -2.78
CA VAL A 58 -1.79 6.02 -1.50
C VAL A 58 -1.60 7.49 -1.14
N SER A 59 -2.30 8.38 -1.83
CA SER A 59 -2.35 9.82 -1.55
C SER A 59 -3.63 10.18 -0.79
N GLU A 60 -3.67 11.38 -0.19
CA GLU A 60 -4.88 11.86 0.49
C GLU A 60 -6.09 11.90 -0.46
N LYS A 61 -5.89 12.34 -1.72
CA LYS A 61 -6.92 12.36 -2.74
C LYS A 61 -7.47 10.96 -3.01
N ASN A 62 -6.58 10.00 -3.26
CA ASN A 62 -6.96 8.64 -3.62
C ASN A 62 -7.55 7.87 -2.42
N ALA A 63 -7.01 8.07 -1.22
CA ALA A 63 -7.57 7.52 0.01
C ALA A 63 -8.99 8.05 0.28
N LYS A 64 -9.25 9.34 0.01
CA LYS A 64 -10.60 9.90 0.12
C LYS A 64 -11.58 9.22 -0.84
N LEU A 65 -11.17 8.95 -2.08
CA LEU A 65 -11.99 8.23 -3.07
C LEU A 65 -12.24 6.79 -2.62
N LEU A 66 -11.19 6.07 -2.23
CA LEU A 66 -11.28 4.69 -1.74
C LEU A 66 -12.17 4.59 -0.49
N ASN A 67 -11.98 5.47 0.48
CA ASN A 67 -12.78 5.51 1.70
C ASN A 67 -14.26 5.81 1.42
N LYS A 68 -14.54 6.65 0.43
CA LYS A 68 -15.93 6.90 -0.03
C LYS A 68 -16.51 5.64 -0.67
N ALA A 69 -15.75 4.97 -1.55
CA ALA A 69 -16.17 3.75 -2.21
C ALA A 69 -16.49 2.64 -1.18
N LEU A 70 -15.57 2.37 -0.24
CA LEU A 70 -15.76 1.39 0.83
C LEU A 70 -17.06 1.65 1.62
N ARG A 71 -17.26 2.89 2.09
CA ARG A 71 -18.46 3.25 2.86
C ARG A 71 -19.76 3.15 2.03
N THR A 72 -19.69 3.46 0.74
CA THR A 72 -20.87 3.38 -0.14
C THR A 72 -21.24 1.93 -0.37
N VAL A 73 -20.28 1.09 -0.77
CA VAL A 73 -20.51 -0.34 -1.01
C VAL A 73 -20.96 -1.05 0.27
N ASP A 74 -20.32 -0.77 1.41
CA ASP A 74 -20.73 -1.34 2.70
C ASP A 74 -22.18 -0.99 3.02
N LYS A 75 -22.57 0.28 2.87
CA LYS A 75 -23.96 0.73 3.08
C LYS A 75 -24.93 0.00 2.15
N ASP A 76 -24.62 -0.12 0.88
CA ASP A 76 -25.50 -0.74 -0.11
C ASP A 76 -25.67 -2.24 0.16
N LEU A 77 -24.59 -2.93 0.58
CA LEU A 77 -24.64 -4.32 1.00
C LEU A 77 -25.40 -4.53 2.31
N GLN A 78 -25.34 -3.58 3.25
CA GLN A 78 -26.21 -3.64 4.45
C GLN A 78 -27.71 -3.43 4.11
N VAL A 79 -28.02 -2.58 3.13
CA VAL A 79 -29.39 -2.44 2.61
C VAL A 79 -29.85 -3.74 1.95
N PHE A 80 -28.97 -4.38 1.14
CA PHE A 80 -29.23 -5.70 0.55
C PHE A 80 -29.59 -6.73 1.62
N LYS A 81 -28.77 -6.82 2.70
CA LYS A 81 -28.99 -7.73 3.82
C LYS A 81 -30.38 -7.57 4.41
N VAL A 82 -30.78 -6.34 4.71
CA VAL A 82 -32.09 -6.05 5.31
C VAL A 82 -33.24 -6.34 4.33
N LYS A 83 -33.09 -5.99 3.06
CA LYS A 83 -34.13 -6.12 2.04
C LYS A 83 -34.43 -7.57 1.67
N TYR A 84 -33.40 -8.41 1.62
CA TYR A 84 -33.52 -9.80 1.14
C TYR A 84 -33.36 -10.83 2.25
N ASP A 85 -33.20 -10.39 3.51
CA ASP A 85 -32.95 -11.26 4.67
C ASP A 85 -31.86 -12.32 4.38
N SER A 86 -30.75 -11.86 3.76
CA SER A 86 -29.66 -12.72 3.30
C SER A 86 -28.31 -12.04 3.55
N GLU A 87 -27.31 -12.83 3.92
CA GLU A 87 -25.96 -12.32 4.09
C GLU A 87 -25.39 -11.84 2.73
N PRO A 88 -24.90 -10.62 2.67
CA PRO A 88 -24.31 -10.08 1.45
C PRO A 88 -22.95 -10.72 1.16
N PRO A 89 -22.50 -10.72 -0.11
CA PRO A 89 -21.14 -11.09 -0.42
C PRO A 89 -20.15 -10.12 0.24
N PRO A 90 -18.91 -10.54 0.52
CA PRO A 90 -17.90 -9.65 1.05
C PRO A 90 -17.53 -8.56 0.03
N ILE A 91 -17.08 -7.41 0.51
CA ILE A 91 -16.42 -6.39 -0.32
C ILE A 91 -15.10 -6.97 -0.79
N LYS A 92 -14.84 -6.96 -2.09
CA LYS A 92 -13.56 -7.38 -2.67
C LYS A 92 -12.76 -6.13 -3.00
N LEU A 93 -11.67 -5.90 -2.27
CA LEU A 93 -10.77 -4.77 -2.50
C LEU A 93 -9.50 -5.27 -3.21
N HIS A 94 -9.40 -4.98 -4.49
CA HIS A 94 -8.24 -5.26 -5.33
C HIS A 94 -7.24 -4.11 -5.23
N ILE A 95 -5.97 -4.42 -4.99
CA ILE A 95 -4.92 -3.44 -4.70
C ILE A 95 -3.74 -3.65 -5.63
N SER A 96 -3.40 -2.62 -6.40
CA SER A 96 -2.15 -2.50 -7.14
C SER A 96 -1.53 -1.12 -6.85
N SER A 97 -0.53 -1.07 -5.97
CA SER A 97 -0.01 0.20 -5.45
C SER A 97 1.39 0.07 -4.89
N TYR A 98 2.24 1.02 -5.22
CA TYR A 98 3.58 1.16 -4.61
C TYR A 98 3.57 1.88 -3.25
N GLY A 99 2.40 2.26 -2.73
CA GLY A 99 2.26 2.94 -1.45
C GLY A 99 2.16 4.45 -1.60
N GLY A 100 2.68 5.18 -0.63
CA GLY A 100 2.61 6.64 -0.53
C GLY A 100 2.45 7.11 0.91
N SER A 101 1.53 8.05 1.18
CA SER A 101 1.30 8.61 2.50
C SER A 101 0.84 7.58 3.52
N VAL A 102 1.59 7.46 4.61
CA VAL A 102 1.25 6.56 5.72
C VAL A 102 -0.05 6.98 6.42
N PHE A 103 -0.30 8.28 6.56
CA PHE A 103 -1.53 8.79 7.18
C PHE A 103 -2.75 8.50 6.31
N ALA A 104 -2.62 8.64 4.99
CA ALA A 104 -3.67 8.24 4.05
C ALA A 104 -3.94 6.74 4.13
N GLY A 105 -2.88 5.93 4.26
CA GLY A 105 -2.96 4.48 4.49
C GLY A 105 -3.73 4.15 5.77
N PHE A 106 -3.36 4.72 6.91
CA PHE A 106 -4.06 4.49 8.18
C PHE A 106 -5.51 4.97 8.15
N SER A 107 -5.80 6.09 7.49
CA SER A 107 -7.19 6.53 7.29
C SER A 107 -8.05 5.47 6.58
N THR A 108 -7.48 4.76 5.60
CA THR A 108 -8.17 3.67 4.90
C THR A 108 -8.24 2.41 5.75
N VAL A 109 -7.19 2.09 6.51
CA VAL A 109 -7.19 1.01 7.50
C VAL A 109 -8.38 1.14 8.46
N ASP A 110 -8.55 2.33 9.03
CA ASP A 110 -9.67 2.60 9.96
C ASP A 110 -11.03 2.44 9.28
N VAL A 111 -11.17 2.82 8.01
CA VAL A 111 -12.43 2.63 7.27
C VAL A 111 -12.71 1.15 7.06
N ILE A 112 -11.74 0.35 6.64
CA ILE A 112 -11.89 -1.10 6.46
C ILE A 112 -12.31 -1.76 7.77
N LEU A 113 -11.62 -1.46 8.86
CA LEU A 113 -11.91 -2.04 10.19
C LEU A 113 -13.29 -1.64 10.74
N ASN A 114 -13.89 -0.56 10.23
CA ASN A 114 -15.24 -0.09 10.62
C ASN A 114 -16.34 -0.52 9.64
N CYS A 115 -16.02 -1.18 8.52
CA CYS A 115 -17.04 -1.79 7.65
C CYS A 115 -17.80 -2.87 8.39
N LYS A 116 -19.11 -2.94 8.16
CA LYS A 116 -19.97 -4.01 8.71
C LYS A 116 -19.97 -5.25 7.84
N THR A 117 -19.76 -5.07 6.54
CA THR A 117 -19.59 -6.13 5.57
C THR A 117 -18.11 -6.53 5.57
N PRO A 118 -17.76 -7.83 5.64
CA PRO A 118 -16.38 -8.27 5.56
C PRO A 118 -15.66 -7.73 4.32
N VAL A 119 -14.42 -7.27 4.49
CA VAL A 119 -13.58 -6.79 3.41
C VAL A 119 -12.49 -7.81 3.10
N HIS A 120 -12.50 -8.37 1.91
CA HIS A 120 -11.48 -9.26 1.41
C HIS A 120 -10.51 -8.48 0.52
N THR A 121 -9.23 -8.49 0.85
CA THR A 121 -8.19 -7.78 0.07
C THR A 121 -7.50 -8.73 -0.90
N TYR A 122 -7.24 -8.26 -2.11
CA TYR A 122 -6.58 -8.99 -3.19
C TYR A 122 -5.39 -8.17 -3.68
N ILE A 123 -4.22 -8.78 -3.76
CA ILE A 123 -3.03 -8.13 -4.30
C ILE A 123 -2.89 -8.47 -5.78
N ASP A 124 -3.04 -7.44 -6.62
CA ASP A 124 -2.96 -7.51 -8.07
C ASP A 124 -1.62 -6.90 -8.54
N GLY A 125 -0.66 -7.74 -8.92
CA GLY A 125 0.67 -7.32 -9.36
C GLY A 125 1.57 -6.88 -8.20
N SER A 126 1.25 -5.78 -7.50
CA SER A 126 2.11 -5.33 -6.41
C SER A 126 1.37 -4.56 -5.31
N ALA A 127 1.81 -4.77 -4.06
CA ALA A 127 1.50 -3.87 -2.95
C ALA A 127 2.76 -3.56 -2.15
N ALA A 128 3.08 -2.27 -2.01
CA ALA A 128 4.27 -1.84 -1.27
C ALA A 128 3.95 -0.75 -0.25
N SER A 129 4.78 -0.66 0.81
CA SER A 129 4.75 0.44 1.76
C SER A 129 3.34 0.65 2.37
N ALA A 130 2.79 1.86 2.33
CA ALA A 130 1.47 2.18 2.87
C ALA A 130 0.32 1.32 2.30
N ALA A 131 0.44 0.80 1.06
CA ALA A 131 -0.56 -0.10 0.48
C ALA A 131 -0.64 -1.44 1.21
N THR A 132 0.46 -1.92 1.79
CA THR A 132 0.48 -3.15 2.58
C THR A 132 -0.20 -3.01 3.93
N LEU A 133 -0.27 -1.80 4.49
CA LEU A 133 -1.07 -1.52 5.69
C LEU A 133 -2.56 -1.71 5.39
N ILE A 134 -3.01 -1.22 4.23
CA ILE A 134 -4.39 -1.35 3.76
C ILE A 134 -4.73 -2.82 3.53
N SER A 135 -3.87 -3.56 2.84
CA SER A 135 -4.11 -4.97 2.53
C SER A 135 -4.09 -5.87 3.77
N ALA A 136 -3.23 -5.57 4.74
CA ALA A 136 -3.04 -6.40 5.93
C ALA A 136 -4.26 -6.46 6.86
N VAL A 137 -5.20 -5.52 6.75
CA VAL A 137 -6.37 -5.44 7.64
C VAL A 137 -7.63 -6.06 7.06
N GLY A 138 -7.59 -6.62 5.86
CA GLY A 138 -8.69 -7.39 5.30
C GLY A 138 -9.10 -8.57 6.20
N ASP A 139 -10.39 -8.92 6.21
CA ASP A 139 -10.91 -10.09 6.93
C ASP A 139 -10.39 -11.41 6.34
N LYS A 140 -10.19 -11.43 5.02
CA LYS A 140 -9.38 -12.40 4.30
C LYS A 140 -8.47 -11.67 3.33
N ARG A 141 -7.26 -12.18 3.14
CA ARG A 141 -6.21 -11.52 2.37
C ARG A 141 -5.69 -12.48 1.33
N PHE A 142 -5.78 -12.08 0.08
CA PHE A 142 -5.43 -12.87 -1.09
C PHE A 142 -4.29 -12.22 -1.86
N ILE A 143 -3.49 -13.03 -2.53
CA ILE A 143 -2.46 -12.59 -3.46
C ILE A 143 -2.48 -13.46 -4.70
N TYR A 144 -2.37 -12.86 -5.89
CA TYR A 144 -2.19 -13.64 -7.12
C TYR A 144 -0.77 -14.19 -7.23
N GLU A 145 -0.60 -15.33 -7.89
CA GLU A 145 0.66 -16.09 -7.98
C GLU A 145 1.87 -15.23 -8.40
N HIS A 146 1.68 -14.31 -9.35
CA HIS A 146 2.75 -13.44 -9.86
C HIS A 146 2.85 -12.11 -9.16
N SER A 147 2.05 -11.89 -8.12
CA SER A 147 2.06 -10.64 -7.35
C SER A 147 3.13 -10.66 -6.26
N HIS A 148 3.54 -9.45 -5.86
CA HIS A 148 4.61 -9.25 -4.89
C HIS A 148 4.22 -8.19 -3.86
N MET A 149 4.75 -8.34 -2.65
CA MET A 149 4.58 -7.33 -1.60
C MET A 149 5.93 -6.86 -1.06
N LEU A 150 6.00 -5.59 -0.64
CA LEU A 150 7.16 -5.01 0.00
C LEU A 150 6.74 -4.23 1.23
N ILE A 151 7.25 -4.65 2.39
CA ILE A 151 7.15 -3.89 3.64
C ILE A 151 8.52 -3.31 4.00
N HIS A 152 8.57 -2.04 4.36
CA HIS A 152 9.80 -1.34 4.71
C HIS A 152 9.54 -0.24 5.75
N GLN A 153 10.62 0.34 6.29
CA GLN A 153 10.53 1.45 7.22
C GLN A 153 10.05 2.74 6.54
N LEU A 154 9.62 3.71 7.36
CA LEU A 154 9.31 5.05 6.89
C LEU A 154 10.52 5.70 6.24
N SER A 155 10.26 6.48 5.19
CA SER A 155 11.19 7.47 4.65
C SER A 155 10.59 8.85 4.89
N SER A 156 11.41 9.76 5.40
CA SER A 156 11.05 11.17 5.59
C SER A 156 12.24 12.04 5.19
N GLY A 157 11.95 13.22 4.68
CA GLY A 157 12.92 14.26 4.42
C GLY A 157 12.53 15.52 5.18
N MET A 158 13.48 16.18 5.84
CA MET A 158 13.23 17.36 6.64
C MET A 158 14.34 18.40 6.48
N TRP A 159 13.92 19.66 6.46
CA TRP A 159 14.78 20.82 6.61
C TRP A 159 14.23 21.69 7.74
N GLY A 160 15.08 22.06 8.70
CA GLY A 160 14.63 22.86 9.84
C GLY A 160 15.72 23.15 10.86
N LYS A 161 15.33 23.63 12.03
CA LYS A 161 16.22 23.87 13.17
C LYS A 161 16.49 22.59 13.94
N PHE A 162 17.48 22.61 14.82
CA PHE A 162 17.89 21.45 15.60
C PHE A 162 16.75 20.81 16.43
N GLU A 163 15.94 21.62 17.08
CA GLU A 163 14.80 21.10 17.88
C GLU A 163 13.72 20.51 16.96
N ASP A 164 13.49 21.09 15.76
CA ASP A 164 12.53 20.55 14.80
C ASP A 164 12.90 19.10 14.40
N PHE A 165 14.21 18.79 14.27
CA PHE A 165 14.69 17.41 14.00
C PHE A 165 14.37 16.44 15.13
N LYS A 166 14.43 16.88 16.39
CA LYS A 166 14.08 16.03 17.53
C LYS A 166 12.60 15.70 17.53
N ASP A 167 11.77 16.72 17.34
CA ASP A 167 10.31 16.54 17.27
C ASP A 167 9.93 15.60 16.13
N GLU A 168 10.58 15.75 14.96
CA GLU A 168 10.33 14.84 13.83
C GLU A 168 10.78 13.41 14.12
N MET A 169 11.92 13.21 14.75
CA MET A 169 12.36 11.86 15.14
C MET A 169 11.36 11.19 16.10
N GLU A 170 10.82 11.91 17.08
CA GLU A 170 9.79 11.39 17.98
C GLU A 170 8.51 11.04 17.22
N ASN A 171 8.08 11.87 16.25
CA ASN A 171 6.94 11.61 15.38
C ASN A 171 7.16 10.35 14.55
N LEU A 172 8.32 10.20 13.92
CA LEU A 172 8.66 9.02 13.11
C LEU A 172 8.71 7.75 13.95
N ASP A 173 9.26 7.80 15.16
CA ASP A 173 9.28 6.67 16.09
C ASP A 173 7.87 6.25 16.52
N MET A 174 6.98 7.21 16.78
CA MET A 174 5.57 6.95 17.07
C MET A 174 4.89 6.23 15.88
N ILE A 175 5.03 6.75 14.67
CA ILE A 175 4.43 6.16 13.47
C ILE A 175 5.01 4.76 13.20
N MET A 176 6.34 4.59 13.33
CA MET A 176 6.99 3.28 13.19
C MET A 176 6.48 2.27 14.23
N SER A 177 6.17 2.72 15.43
CA SER A 177 5.58 1.87 16.47
C SER A 177 4.17 1.41 16.09
N MET A 178 3.36 2.28 15.51
CA MET A 178 2.03 1.94 14.99
C MET A 178 2.12 0.91 13.84
N ILE A 179 3.01 1.12 12.87
CA ILE A 179 3.26 0.19 11.77
C ILE A 179 3.68 -1.20 12.30
N LYS A 180 4.66 -1.24 13.20
CA LYS A 180 5.13 -2.50 13.82
C LYS A 180 4.01 -3.22 14.57
N LYS A 181 3.18 -2.48 15.30
CA LYS A 181 2.02 -3.02 16.01
C LYS A 181 1.04 -3.66 15.03
N LEU A 182 0.68 -2.97 13.95
CA LEU A 182 -0.24 -3.50 12.94
C LEU A 182 0.28 -4.80 12.33
N TYR A 183 1.54 -4.85 11.88
CA TYR A 183 2.10 -6.10 11.36
C TYR A 183 2.20 -7.20 12.41
N LYS A 184 2.48 -6.85 13.68
CA LYS A 184 2.50 -7.83 14.75
C LYS A 184 1.13 -8.48 14.99
N GLU A 185 0.07 -7.71 14.86
CA GLU A 185 -1.30 -8.19 15.04
C GLU A 185 -1.82 -8.96 13.81
N LYS A 186 -1.33 -8.62 12.62
CA LYS A 186 -1.88 -9.11 11.35
C LYS A 186 -1.01 -10.14 10.62
N THR A 187 0.17 -10.47 11.17
CA THR A 187 1.09 -11.44 10.54
C THR A 187 1.59 -12.48 11.54
N ASN A 188 2.24 -13.52 11.04
CA ASN A 188 2.89 -14.55 11.88
C ASN A 188 4.28 -14.12 12.40
N LEU A 189 4.69 -12.88 12.11
CA LEU A 189 6.02 -12.39 12.42
C LEU A 189 6.17 -12.02 13.90
N SER A 190 7.31 -12.35 14.48
CA SER A 190 7.73 -11.79 15.77
C SER A 190 8.15 -10.33 15.63
N THR A 191 8.12 -9.57 16.71
CA THR A 191 8.58 -8.16 16.73
C THR A 191 10.02 -8.01 16.22
N ARG A 192 10.90 -8.98 16.52
CA ARG A 192 12.27 -9.00 16.03
C ARG A 192 12.32 -9.16 14.49
N GLN A 193 11.56 -10.11 13.95
CA GLN A 193 11.49 -10.34 12.50
C GLN A 193 10.92 -9.12 11.77
N ILE A 194 9.85 -8.51 12.29
CA ILE A 194 9.28 -7.26 11.74
C ILE A 194 10.35 -6.18 11.70
N THR A 195 11.08 -5.97 12.80
CA THR A 195 12.13 -4.94 12.86
C THR A 195 13.24 -5.20 11.84
N GLU A 196 13.64 -6.47 11.64
CA GLU A 196 14.69 -6.81 10.67
C GLU A 196 14.21 -6.70 9.22
N ILE A 197 12.96 -7.07 8.93
CA ILE A 197 12.37 -6.95 7.58
C ILE A 197 12.23 -5.47 7.21
N LEU A 198 11.69 -4.64 8.12
CA LEU A 198 11.46 -3.22 7.88
C LEU A 198 12.74 -2.43 7.57
N LYS A 199 13.92 -2.90 7.99
CA LYS A 199 15.21 -2.30 7.63
C LYS A 199 15.63 -2.54 6.18
N ARG A 200 14.89 -3.38 5.44
CA ARG A 200 15.26 -3.84 4.11
C ARG A 200 14.18 -3.50 3.09
N ASP A 201 14.60 -3.13 1.89
CA ASP A 201 13.72 -2.91 0.74
C ASP A 201 13.70 -4.19 -0.10
N LYS A 202 13.06 -5.26 0.43
CA LYS A 202 12.96 -6.56 -0.25
C LYS A 202 11.52 -6.86 -0.63
N TRP A 203 11.33 -7.26 -1.87
CA TRP A 203 10.08 -7.80 -2.35
C TRP A 203 9.92 -9.25 -1.91
N PHE A 204 8.71 -9.61 -1.52
CA PHE A 204 8.27 -10.96 -1.21
C PHE A 204 7.33 -11.44 -2.30
N ASN A 205 7.58 -12.63 -2.84
CA ASN A 205 6.67 -13.32 -3.73
C ASN A 205 5.45 -13.88 -2.96
N ALA A 206 4.48 -14.43 -3.70
CA ALA A 206 3.23 -14.91 -3.12
C ALA A 206 3.45 -15.96 -2.01
N GLU A 207 4.34 -16.94 -2.24
CA GLU A 207 4.62 -18.02 -1.26
C GLU A 207 5.23 -17.44 0.03
N LYS A 208 6.14 -16.47 -0.10
CA LYS A 208 6.74 -15.85 1.09
C LYS A 208 5.74 -14.98 1.83
N CYS A 209 4.83 -14.29 1.12
CA CYS A 209 3.76 -13.53 1.75
C CYS A 209 2.82 -14.43 2.55
N LEU A 210 2.47 -15.60 2.01
CA LEU A 210 1.67 -16.63 2.70
C LEU A 210 2.41 -17.19 3.93
N GLU A 211 3.68 -17.57 3.79
CA GLU A 211 4.52 -18.11 4.87
C GLU A 211 4.57 -17.17 6.09
N ILE A 212 4.78 -15.89 5.84
CA ILE A 212 4.91 -14.88 6.93
C ILE A 212 3.57 -14.30 7.39
N GLY A 213 2.46 -14.72 6.78
CA GLY A 213 1.11 -14.30 7.14
C GLY A 213 0.75 -12.89 6.71
N LEU A 214 1.39 -12.33 5.68
CA LEU A 214 0.92 -11.09 5.04
C LEU A 214 -0.38 -11.32 4.28
N VAL A 215 -0.60 -12.52 3.79
CA VAL A 215 -1.83 -12.98 3.13
C VAL A 215 -2.25 -14.33 3.69
N ASP A 216 -3.50 -14.71 3.46
CA ASP A 216 -4.10 -15.95 3.95
C ASP A 216 -4.18 -17.02 2.86
N GLU A 217 -4.16 -16.61 1.57
CA GLU A 217 -4.36 -17.52 0.44
C GLU A 217 -3.72 -16.96 -0.84
N ILE A 218 -3.16 -17.86 -1.65
CA ILE A 218 -2.70 -17.55 -3.01
C ILE A 218 -3.84 -17.91 -3.97
N VAL A 219 -4.24 -16.97 -4.82
CA VAL A 219 -5.23 -17.22 -5.87
C VAL A 219 -4.54 -17.96 -7.01
N GLU A 220 -4.90 -19.22 -7.20
CA GLU A 220 -4.44 -20.00 -8.35
C GLU A 220 -5.16 -19.57 -9.64
N ASN A 221 -4.42 -19.50 -10.72
CA ASN A 221 -5.00 -19.29 -12.05
C ASN A 221 -5.72 -20.60 -12.47
N GLY A 222 -7.04 -20.53 -12.56
CA GLY A 222 -7.88 -21.66 -13.02
C GLY A 222 -7.84 -21.86 -14.52
#